data_f58b725be924089b0b5b513dce61c6d6
#
_entry.id   f58b725be924089b0b5b513dce61c6d6
#
_cell.length_a   1.000
_cell.length_b   1.000
_cell.length_c   1.000
_cell.angle_alpha   90.00
_cell.angle_beta   90.00
_cell.angle_gamma   90.00
#
_symmetry.space_group_name_H-M   'P 1'
#
loop_
_entity.id
_entity.type
_entity.pdbx_description
1 polymer ?
#
loop_
_entity_poly.entity_id
_entity_poly.type
_entity_poly.pdbx_seq_one_letter_code
_entity_poly.pdbx_strand_id
1 'polypeptide(L)'
;MRQLLGCALLAMALMTWGCEGTVTQGNGSGGDTSQGDGLNGDGVNADGLSGDVDNDLTLPPSLVGLTAIRIEPQDKTLIVTPQAPATQQYTVYGTFDDKPEADITSEVVLHVQEPSLGLFIGAKFQSVTTHGGETMVHAGVGPFSVSTPLHLKFVSNALGPETSNPLPTAPWTVFAGADTSPGLAPQLVYPNDGVMLPPNVAQLEVHWRPSGGADLFELGFHHAALDLNIYIRCTEPTSGGCVHKLEPDTYRQLAETTDGLGPVQLTIRASDEAGGLGSSATFDVEFAQEAVEGGVYYWTTSDGTAIMRFDFGDAEPNPEVFVTANDDRLDTCVGCHALSRDGKKMVMSKGGQNDGRIVFLSDVTRPENFDLNVPNQDDQDLLIQFAAWNPDGTRFAAIYGDVDNESQRNRVHFHDGNTGLRLNESIDLPFEPSHIEWSPDGKMLAMSRVGTHQTSQRPFNCGLEVMRKQGNSFGAPETVIPIQPGVNHFNPNFAPDSSFMVFSRSVCPNGDDENDECDGDSDLYAQTYAVQPQPGATPVFLARGGGPGVEDQGNKNLSDTFPRFSPFAKRQGAGRLVWVTVSSRRRFGLRGNG
;
A
#
# COMPACT_ATOMS: atom_id res chain seq x y z
N MET A 1 23.98 -14.16 -6.45
CA MET A 1 23.04 -13.95 -7.56
C MET A 1 22.00 -12.99 -7.06
N ARG A 2 21.94 -11.81 -7.63
CA ARG A 2 21.00 -10.77 -7.19
C ARG A 2 19.61 -11.13 -7.70
N GLN A 3 18.74 -11.58 -6.81
CA GLN A 3 17.31 -11.68 -7.11
C GLN A 3 16.68 -10.32 -6.79
N LEU A 4 16.25 -9.65 -7.82
CA LEU A 4 15.42 -8.45 -7.74
C LEU A 4 14.00 -8.92 -7.37
N LEU A 5 13.57 -8.62 -6.15
CA LEU A 5 12.16 -8.74 -5.78
C LEU A 5 11.40 -7.58 -6.45
N GLY A 6 10.52 -7.93 -7.38
CA GLY A 6 9.48 -7.00 -7.83
C GLY A 6 8.47 -6.84 -6.69
N CYS A 7 8.41 -5.68 -6.09
CA CYS A 7 7.36 -5.36 -5.13
C CYS A 7 6.08 -5.03 -5.86
N ALA A 8 5.16 -5.97 -5.92
CA ALA A 8 3.76 -5.60 -5.96
C ALA A 8 3.27 -5.55 -4.52
N LEU A 9 2.59 -4.51 -4.14
CA LEU A 9 1.91 -4.34 -2.85
C LEU A 9 0.73 -5.29 -2.65
N LEU A 10 0.78 -6.42 -3.29
CA LEU A 10 -0.14 -7.53 -3.13
C LEU A 10 0.69 -8.79 -3.22
N ALA A 11 0.87 -9.45 -2.10
CA ALA A 11 1.36 -10.81 -2.01
C ALA A 11 2.86 -11.01 -2.27
N MET A 12 3.64 -11.11 -1.24
CA MET A 12 4.90 -11.82 -1.27
C MET A 12 4.63 -13.31 -1.09
N ALA A 13 5.01 -14.10 -2.08
CA ALA A 13 5.03 -15.54 -1.94
C ALA A 13 6.31 -15.95 -1.23
N LEU A 14 6.21 -16.46 -0.01
CA LEU A 14 7.31 -17.08 0.69
C LEU A 14 6.88 -18.43 1.22
N MET A 15 7.72 -19.41 0.96
CA MET A 15 7.56 -20.73 1.56
C MET A 15 7.70 -20.62 3.08
N THR A 16 6.69 -21.01 3.69
CA THR A 16 6.29 -21.40 5.01
C THR A 16 7.34 -21.91 5.95
N TRP A 17 7.48 -21.23 7.06
CA TRP A 17 7.51 -21.75 8.43
C TRP A 17 7.31 -20.56 9.38
N GLY A 18 6.06 -20.38 9.79
CA GLY A 18 5.46 -19.59 10.84
C GLY A 18 6.13 -18.32 11.34
N CYS A 19 5.62 -17.15 10.98
CA CYS A 19 5.52 -15.95 11.81
C CYS A 19 4.97 -14.75 11.03
N GLU A 20 4.20 -13.92 11.71
CA GLU A 20 3.42 -12.83 11.16
C GLU A 20 4.24 -11.58 10.81
N GLY A 21 3.92 -10.94 9.69
CA GLY A 21 4.41 -9.60 9.33
C GLY A 21 3.40 -8.50 9.61
N THR A 22 3.83 -7.38 10.16
CA THR A 22 2.99 -6.24 10.52
C THR A 22 3.39 -4.98 9.74
N VAL A 23 2.43 -4.19 9.30
CA VAL A 23 2.65 -2.89 8.63
C VAL A 23 2.77 -1.76 9.66
N THR A 24 3.73 -0.86 9.51
CA THR A 24 4.00 0.20 10.49
C THR A 24 4.24 1.58 9.93
N GLN A 25 4.17 2.55 10.81
CA GLN A 25 4.50 3.95 10.59
C GLN A 25 5.98 4.22 10.85
N GLY A 26 6.72 4.59 9.83
CA GLY A 26 8.03 5.20 9.99
C GLY A 26 7.93 6.73 9.98
N ASN A 27 8.14 7.39 11.11
CA ASN A 27 8.38 8.83 11.10
C ASN A 27 9.86 9.04 10.76
N GLY A 28 10.15 9.40 9.54
CA GLY A 28 11.46 9.89 9.14
C GLY A 28 11.73 11.27 9.77
N SER A 29 12.23 11.30 11.00
CA SER A 29 12.88 12.49 11.53
C SER A 29 14.40 12.33 11.36
N GLY A 30 14.93 12.88 10.28
CA GLY A 30 16.36 13.12 10.15
C GLY A 30 16.81 14.07 11.26
N GLY A 31 17.44 13.52 12.29
CA GLY A 31 18.10 14.28 13.35
C GLY A 31 19.49 14.70 12.87
N ASP A 32 19.61 15.92 12.38
CA ASP A 32 20.91 16.56 12.22
C ASP A 32 21.27 17.28 13.52
N THR A 33 22.27 16.77 14.23
CA THR A 33 22.86 17.41 15.40
C THR A 33 24.02 18.30 14.99
N SER A 34 23.75 19.59 14.77
CA SER A 34 24.79 20.62 14.86
C SER A 34 24.39 21.65 15.89
N GLN A 35 25.21 21.74 16.94
CA GLN A 35 25.23 22.86 17.89
C GLN A 35 25.64 24.15 17.18
N GLY A 36 24.96 25.26 17.50
CA GLY A 36 25.43 26.59 17.13
C GLY A 36 24.40 27.69 17.40
N ASP A 37 24.57 28.32 18.51
CA ASP A 37 24.29 29.70 18.88
C ASP A 37 22.99 30.40 18.46
N GLY A 38 22.33 30.91 19.51
CA GLY A 38 21.10 31.68 19.47
C GLY A 38 21.17 33.01 18.73
N LEU A 39 20.07 33.29 18.07
CA LEU A 39 19.56 34.67 17.89
C LEU A 39 18.04 34.57 17.75
N ASN A 40 17.34 35.38 18.51
CA ASN A 40 15.90 35.61 18.45
C ASN A 40 15.46 35.95 17.02
N GLY A 41 14.50 35.20 16.50
CA GLY A 41 13.86 35.49 15.23
C GLY A 41 12.49 34.80 15.20
N ASP A 42 11.46 35.62 15.08
CA ASP A 42 10.05 35.34 15.12
C ASP A 42 9.64 34.01 14.42
N GLY A 43 8.87 33.19 15.15
CA GLY A 43 8.27 31.97 14.64
C GLY A 43 7.30 32.25 13.50
N VAL A 44 7.66 31.80 12.31
CA VAL A 44 6.70 31.65 11.21
C VAL A 44 6.13 30.23 11.33
N ASN A 45 4.94 30.13 11.92
CA ASN A 45 4.14 28.93 11.88
C ASN A 45 3.85 28.59 10.41
N ALA A 46 4.25 27.39 9.98
CA ALA A 46 3.83 26.78 8.72
C ALA A 46 2.41 26.17 8.86
N ASP A 47 1.48 26.98 9.36
CA ASP A 47 0.06 26.70 9.34
C ASP A 47 -0.63 27.85 8.61
N GLY A 48 -1.19 27.51 7.45
CA GLY A 48 -2.19 28.34 6.83
C GLY A 48 -1.66 29.37 5.86
N LEU A 49 -1.50 28.95 4.64
CA LEU A 49 -1.97 29.76 3.54
C LEU A 49 -3.50 29.64 3.38
N SER A 50 -4.26 29.70 4.50
CA SER A 50 -5.47 30.48 4.48
C SER A 50 -4.99 31.93 4.57
N GLY A 51 -4.60 32.49 3.45
CA GLY A 51 -4.51 33.92 3.36
C GLY A 51 -5.90 34.45 3.74
N ASP A 52 -6.08 34.89 4.99
CA ASP A 52 -6.93 36.02 5.26
C ASP A 52 -6.37 37.15 4.39
N VAL A 53 -6.85 37.19 3.14
CA VAL A 53 -6.83 38.41 2.37
C VAL A 53 -7.60 39.38 3.29
N ASP A 54 -6.89 40.28 3.93
CA ASP A 54 -7.52 41.47 4.53
C ASP A 54 -8.54 41.94 3.50
N ASN A 55 -9.81 41.66 3.77
CA ASN A 55 -10.92 42.08 2.97
C ASN A 55 -11.08 43.58 3.18
N ASP A 56 -10.11 44.35 2.70
CA ASP A 56 -10.39 45.72 2.34
C ASP A 56 -11.31 45.68 1.11
N LEU A 57 -12.62 45.55 1.37
CA LEU A 57 -13.67 45.45 0.36
C LEU A 57 -13.79 46.75 -0.48
N THR A 58 -12.85 47.69 -0.33
CA THR A 58 -12.80 48.92 -1.09
C THR A 58 -12.22 48.64 -2.48
N LEU A 59 -13.07 48.80 -3.49
CA LEU A 59 -12.62 48.75 -4.87
C LEU A 59 -11.61 49.88 -5.16
N PRO A 60 -10.57 49.60 -5.96
CA PRO A 60 -9.72 50.68 -6.52
C PRO A 60 -10.56 51.75 -7.19
N PRO A 61 -10.14 53.01 -7.15
CA PRO A 61 -10.87 54.10 -7.80
C PRO A 61 -11.17 53.87 -9.29
N SER A 62 -10.36 53.15 -9.99
CA SER A 62 -10.54 52.71 -11.40
C SER A 62 -11.72 51.79 -11.61
N LEU A 63 -12.14 51.07 -10.55
CA LEU A 63 -13.22 50.08 -10.55
C LEU A 63 -14.53 50.53 -9.92
N VAL A 64 -14.66 51.83 -9.64
CA VAL A 64 -15.93 52.40 -9.17
C VAL A 64 -17.02 52.13 -10.23
N GLY A 65 -18.20 51.68 -9.76
CA GLY A 65 -19.31 51.29 -10.64
C GLY A 65 -19.19 49.85 -11.20
N LEU A 66 -18.19 49.04 -10.76
CA LEU A 66 -18.08 47.64 -11.15
C LEU A 66 -19.27 46.85 -10.59
N THR A 67 -19.94 46.07 -11.46
CA THR A 67 -21.13 45.26 -11.12
C THR A 67 -20.90 43.74 -11.32
N ALA A 68 -19.99 43.35 -12.22
CA ALA A 68 -19.63 41.96 -12.47
C ALA A 68 -18.23 41.86 -13.07
N ILE A 69 -17.62 40.66 -12.95
CA ILE A 69 -16.39 40.32 -13.65
C ILE A 69 -16.56 39.02 -14.41
N ARG A 70 -15.82 38.87 -15.51
CA ARG A 70 -15.69 37.64 -16.26
C ARG A 70 -14.24 37.41 -16.66
N ILE A 71 -13.84 36.13 -16.81
CA ILE A 71 -12.49 35.70 -17.17
C ILE A 71 -12.48 35.06 -18.55
N GLU A 72 -11.46 35.33 -19.35
CA GLU A 72 -11.20 34.69 -20.63
C GLU A 72 -9.73 34.26 -20.76
N PRO A 73 -9.48 33.11 -21.42
CA PRO A 73 -10.43 32.16 -21.97
C PRO A 73 -11.09 31.32 -20.86
N GLN A 74 -12.25 30.76 -21.14
CA GLN A 74 -12.91 29.79 -20.26
C GLN A 74 -12.60 28.37 -20.71
N ASP A 75 -12.58 27.44 -19.73
CA ASP A 75 -12.54 25.98 -19.96
C ASP A 75 -11.43 25.58 -20.94
N LYS A 76 -10.17 25.81 -20.53
CA LYS A 76 -9.00 25.54 -21.38
C LYS A 76 -8.39 24.20 -21.07
N THR A 77 -8.03 23.48 -22.15
CA THR A 77 -7.10 22.35 -22.12
C THR A 77 -5.74 22.78 -22.67
N LEU A 78 -4.69 22.56 -21.90
CA LEU A 78 -3.30 22.79 -22.30
C LEU A 78 -2.55 21.45 -22.36
N ILE A 79 -1.67 21.33 -23.35
CA ILE A 79 -0.77 20.17 -23.44
C ILE A 79 0.51 20.48 -22.66
N VAL A 80 0.79 19.67 -21.67
CA VAL A 80 2.01 19.71 -20.86
C VAL A 80 2.96 18.61 -21.34
N THR A 81 4.22 18.94 -21.49
CA THR A 81 5.26 17.97 -21.89
C THR A 81 6.48 18.10 -20.98
N PRO A 82 7.30 17.04 -20.83
CA PRO A 82 8.54 17.12 -20.05
C PRO A 82 9.56 18.17 -20.56
N GLN A 83 9.45 18.60 -21.80
CA GLN A 83 10.42 19.47 -22.45
C GLN A 83 10.15 20.97 -22.22
N ALA A 84 8.89 21.36 -22.03
CA ALA A 84 8.53 22.77 -21.87
C ALA A 84 7.20 22.94 -21.13
N PRO A 85 7.09 23.95 -20.25
CA PRO A 85 5.84 24.28 -19.60
C PRO A 85 4.81 24.79 -20.60
N ALA A 86 3.56 24.40 -20.41
CA ALA A 86 2.43 25.00 -21.12
C ALA A 86 2.10 26.37 -20.52
N THR A 87 1.66 27.29 -21.34
CA THR A 87 1.32 28.63 -20.87
C THR A 87 -0.01 29.11 -21.44
N GLN A 88 -0.76 29.90 -20.63
CA GLN A 88 -2.00 30.52 -21.04
C GLN A 88 -2.10 31.94 -20.49
N GLN A 89 -2.32 32.90 -21.39
CA GLN A 89 -2.65 34.26 -21.01
C GLN A 89 -4.14 34.35 -20.67
N TYR A 90 -4.48 34.95 -19.52
CA TYR A 90 -5.84 35.25 -19.13
C TYR A 90 -6.10 36.75 -19.15
N THR A 91 -7.35 37.11 -19.42
CA THR A 91 -7.85 38.48 -19.38
C THR A 91 -9.12 38.51 -18.55
N VAL A 92 -9.24 39.47 -17.67
CA VAL A 92 -10.44 39.67 -16.85
C VAL A 92 -11.11 40.96 -17.27
N TYR A 93 -12.40 40.88 -17.57
CA TYR A 93 -13.22 42.00 -17.99
C TYR A 93 -14.18 42.39 -16.86
N GLY A 94 -14.34 43.67 -16.64
CA GLY A 94 -15.29 44.23 -15.69
C GLY A 94 -16.48 44.89 -16.42
N THR A 95 -17.68 44.55 -15.98
CA THR A 95 -18.95 45.24 -16.36
C THR A 95 -19.25 46.33 -15.38
N PHE A 96 -19.64 47.51 -15.86
CA PHE A 96 -19.85 48.71 -15.07
C PHE A 96 -21.25 49.29 -15.30
N ASP A 97 -21.81 50.00 -14.30
CA ASP A 97 -23.11 50.67 -14.40
C ASP A 97 -23.08 51.89 -15.32
N ASP A 98 -21.96 52.60 -15.37
CA ASP A 98 -21.84 53.92 -15.93
C ASP A 98 -20.89 54.04 -17.14
N LYS A 99 -20.24 52.93 -17.50
CA LYS A 99 -19.26 52.88 -18.61
C LYS A 99 -19.24 51.50 -19.30
N PRO A 100 -18.74 51.42 -20.54
CA PRO A 100 -18.59 50.14 -21.23
C PRO A 100 -17.71 49.15 -20.48
N GLU A 101 -17.93 47.86 -20.76
CA GLU A 101 -17.04 46.79 -20.32
C GLU A 101 -15.57 47.12 -20.66
N ALA A 102 -14.69 46.86 -19.71
CA ALA A 102 -13.25 47.17 -19.86
C ALA A 102 -12.37 46.01 -19.36
N ASP A 103 -11.17 45.91 -19.90
CA ASP A 103 -10.12 45.04 -19.37
C ASP A 103 -9.63 45.59 -18.03
N ILE A 104 -9.77 44.77 -16.98
CA ILE A 104 -9.35 45.09 -15.62
C ILE A 104 -8.30 44.12 -15.08
N THR A 105 -7.65 43.36 -15.97
CA THR A 105 -6.71 42.30 -15.63
C THR A 105 -5.60 42.77 -14.66
N SER A 106 -5.14 44.01 -14.82
CA SER A 106 -4.09 44.57 -13.95
C SER A 106 -4.56 44.86 -12.50
N GLU A 107 -5.85 44.93 -12.28
CA GLU A 107 -6.47 45.23 -10.98
C GLU A 107 -6.92 43.97 -10.22
N VAL A 108 -6.76 42.77 -10.83
CA VAL A 108 -7.32 41.50 -10.35
C VAL A 108 -6.20 40.59 -9.89
N VAL A 109 -6.43 39.85 -8.81
CA VAL A 109 -5.55 38.77 -8.37
C VAL A 109 -5.97 37.49 -9.08
N LEU A 110 -5.02 36.87 -9.79
CA LEU A 110 -5.18 35.57 -10.43
C LEU A 110 -4.39 34.51 -9.67
N HIS A 111 -5.03 33.38 -9.40
CA HIS A 111 -4.37 32.20 -8.81
C HIS A 111 -5.03 30.90 -9.29
N VAL A 112 -4.33 29.78 -9.11
CA VAL A 112 -4.88 28.44 -9.33
C VAL A 112 -5.21 27.79 -8.00
N GLN A 113 -6.23 26.94 -7.99
CA GLN A 113 -6.64 26.20 -6.81
C GLN A 113 -5.58 25.18 -6.39
N GLU A 114 -4.94 24.51 -7.39
CA GLU A 114 -3.91 23.50 -7.18
C GLU A 114 -2.52 24.04 -7.60
N PRO A 115 -1.76 24.62 -6.66
CA PRO A 115 -0.45 25.23 -6.97
C PRO A 115 0.61 24.23 -7.47
N SER A 116 0.44 22.93 -7.20
CA SER A 116 1.30 21.86 -7.71
C SER A 116 1.31 21.78 -9.24
N LEU A 117 0.24 22.22 -9.90
CA LEU A 117 0.07 22.20 -11.35
C LEU A 117 0.70 23.39 -12.07
N GLY A 118 1.00 24.47 -11.36
CA GLY A 118 1.60 25.66 -11.96
C GLY A 118 1.30 26.94 -11.18
N LEU A 119 1.72 28.07 -11.74
CA LEU A 119 1.60 29.38 -11.10
C LEU A 119 1.30 30.48 -12.12
N PHE A 120 0.88 31.65 -11.62
CA PHE A 120 0.72 32.86 -12.42
C PHE A 120 1.96 33.75 -12.36
N ILE A 121 2.39 34.26 -13.52
CA ILE A 121 3.38 35.31 -13.65
C ILE A 121 2.66 36.49 -14.30
N GLY A 122 2.22 37.47 -13.51
CA GLY A 122 1.24 38.46 -13.93
C GLY A 122 -0.09 37.79 -14.27
N ALA A 123 -0.59 38.03 -15.48
CA ALA A 123 -1.82 37.38 -15.95
C ALA A 123 -1.58 36.13 -16.81
N LYS A 124 -0.35 35.65 -16.84
CA LYS A 124 0.05 34.46 -17.62
C LYS A 124 0.23 33.29 -16.68
N PHE A 125 -0.59 32.24 -16.86
CA PHE A 125 -0.38 30.95 -16.25
C PHE A 125 0.79 30.21 -16.90
N GLN A 126 1.57 29.52 -16.09
CA GLN A 126 2.65 28.63 -16.51
C GLN A 126 2.55 27.31 -15.74
N SER A 127 2.42 26.19 -16.45
CA SER A 127 2.36 24.86 -15.85
C SER A 127 3.73 24.39 -15.34
N VAL A 128 3.71 23.36 -14.48
CA VAL A 128 4.86 22.45 -14.30
C VAL A 128 5.11 21.66 -15.59
N THR A 129 6.22 20.90 -15.63
CA THR A 129 6.57 20.02 -16.76
C THR A 129 6.56 18.54 -16.38
N THR A 130 6.24 18.24 -15.13
CA THR A 130 6.37 16.89 -14.56
C THR A 130 5.08 16.07 -14.66
N HIS A 131 3.91 16.71 -14.63
CA HIS A 131 2.61 16.03 -14.64
C HIS A 131 1.50 16.95 -15.16
N GLY A 132 0.34 16.37 -15.43
CA GLY A 132 -0.90 17.05 -15.75
C GLY A 132 -1.87 17.05 -14.58
N GLY A 133 -3.15 17.29 -14.86
CA GLY A 133 -4.22 17.30 -13.86
C GLY A 133 -5.31 18.32 -14.18
N GLU A 134 -6.21 18.52 -13.23
CA GLU A 134 -7.31 19.47 -13.33
C GLU A 134 -7.26 20.49 -12.19
N THR A 135 -7.56 21.74 -12.47
CA THR A 135 -7.61 22.81 -11.49
C THR A 135 -8.61 23.89 -11.88
N MET A 136 -8.90 24.78 -10.94
CA MET A 136 -9.67 26.01 -11.20
C MET A 136 -8.74 27.21 -11.23
N VAL A 137 -8.89 28.05 -12.22
CA VAL A 137 -8.31 29.40 -12.24
C VAL A 137 -9.31 30.34 -11.60
N HIS A 138 -8.87 31.08 -10.61
CA HIS A 138 -9.65 32.08 -9.89
C HIS A 138 -9.16 33.47 -10.19
N ALA A 139 -10.08 34.39 -10.34
CA ALA A 139 -9.83 35.82 -10.45
C ALA A 139 -10.69 36.58 -9.43
N GLY A 140 -10.10 37.50 -8.65
CA GLY A 140 -10.81 38.22 -7.61
C GLY A 140 -10.38 39.67 -7.48
N VAL A 141 -11.34 40.55 -7.21
CA VAL A 141 -11.10 41.96 -6.88
C VAL A 141 -12.23 42.51 -6.00
N GLY A 142 -11.91 43.00 -4.81
CA GLY A 142 -12.92 43.43 -3.82
C GLY A 142 -13.95 42.31 -3.56
N PRO A 143 -15.27 42.58 -3.65
CA PRO A 143 -16.30 41.58 -3.43
C PRO A 143 -16.56 40.67 -4.64
N PHE A 144 -15.91 40.90 -5.79
CA PHE A 144 -16.16 40.16 -7.02
C PHE A 144 -15.14 39.02 -7.23
N SER A 145 -15.66 37.85 -7.56
CA SER A 145 -14.84 36.69 -7.94
C SER A 145 -15.46 35.93 -9.10
N VAL A 146 -14.60 35.29 -9.89
CA VAL A 146 -15.00 34.40 -10.98
C VAL A 146 -13.97 33.28 -11.10
N SER A 147 -14.40 32.11 -11.55
CA SER A 147 -13.51 30.98 -11.80
C SER A 147 -13.80 30.30 -13.11
N THR A 148 -12.78 29.61 -13.65
CA THR A 148 -12.89 28.80 -14.85
C THR A 148 -12.05 27.53 -14.74
N PRO A 149 -12.51 26.37 -15.25
CA PRO A 149 -11.69 25.17 -15.30
C PRO A 149 -10.45 25.34 -16.16
N LEU A 150 -9.39 24.65 -15.76
CA LEU A 150 -8.16 24.50 -16.53
C LEU A 150 -7.73 23.03 -16.48
N HIS A 151 -7.68 22.40 -17.63
CA HIS A 151 -7.27 21.01 -17.81
C HIS A 151 -5.85 20.97 -18.39
N LEU A 152 -4.96 20.25 -17.71
CA LEU A 152 -3.58 20.06 -18.12
C LEU A 152 -3.39 18.61 -18.57
N LYS A 153 -3.38 18.37 -19.88
CA LYS A 153 -3.14 17.03 -20.42
C LYS A 153 -1.63 16.79 -20.54
N PHE A 154 -1.09 15.87 -19.75
CA PHE A 154 0.30 15.46 -19.83
C PHE A 154 0.51 14.51 -21.00
N VAL A 155 1.47 14.82 -21.87
CA VAL A 155 1.83 14.00 -23.04
C VAL A 155 3.32 13.72 -23.01
N SER A 156 3.68 12.44 -22.99
CA SER A 156 5.06 11.99 -22.93
C SER A 156 5.30 10.76 -23.80
N ASN A 157 6.43 10.75 -24.50
CA ASN A 157 6.96 9.59 -25.19
C ASN A 157 8.32 9.23 -24.57
N ALA A 158 8.40 8.08 -23.91
CA ALA A 158 9.62 7.57 -23.31
C ALA A 158 10.21 6.44 -24.15
N LEU A 159 11.53 6.29 -24.07
CA LEU A 159 12.23 5.15 -24.69
C LEU A 159 12.66 4.19 -23.58
N GLY A 160 12.44 2.92 -23.80
CA GLY A 160 12.94 1.87 -22.93
C GLY A 160 14.46 1.71 -23.00
N PRO A 161 15.02 0.76 -22.25
CA PRO A 161 16.46 0.53 -22.18
C PRO A 161 17.04 0.14 -23.56
N GLU A 162 18.29 0.54 -23.78
CA GLU A 162 19.02 0.14 -24.99
C GLU A 162 19.23 -1.39 -25.03
N THR A 163 19.07 -1.94 -26.22
CA THR A 163 19.24 -3.39 -26.47
C THR A 163 20.15 -3.61 -27.67
N SER A 164 20.54 -4.86 -27.91
CA SER A 164 21.32 -5.25 -29.10
C SER A 164 20.56 -5.00 -30.42
N ASN A 165 19.21 -4.99 -30.37
CA ASN A 165 18.35 -4.54 -31.45
C ASN A 165 17.82 -3.15 -31.09
N PRO A 166 18.41 -2.04 -31.62
CA PRO A 166 18.05 -0.70 -31.20
C PRO A 166 16.61 -0.34 -31.61
N LEU A 167 16.01 0.59 -30.86
CA LEU A 167 14.74 1.17 -31.23
C LEU A 167 14.89 2.00 -32.53
N PRO A 168 13.83 2.10 -33.36
CA PRO A 168 13.79 3.10 -34.43
C PRO A 168 13.99 4.50 -33.86
N THR A 169 14.58 5.43 -34.67
CA THR A 169 14.86 6.81 -34.24
C THR A 169 13.61 7.56 -33.75
N ALA A 170 12.44 7.23 -34.31
CA ALA A 170 11.16 7.81 -33.96
C ALA A 170 10.11 6.69 -33.84
N PRO A 171 10.18 5.86 -32.79
CA PRO A 171 9.33 4.65 -32.69
C PRO A 171 7.83 4.99 -32.68
N TRP A 172 7.42 6.16 -32.18
CA TRP A 172 6.02 6.61 -32.24
C TRP A 172 5.45 6.70 -33.66
N THR A 173 6.27 6.87 -34.68
CA THR A 173 5.82 6.87 -36.07
C THR A 173 5.44 5.48 -36.57
N VAL A 174 6.05 4.44 -36.00
CA VAL A 174 5.71 3.04 -36.31
C VAL A 174 4.31 2.72 -35.80
N PHE A 175 3.93 3.26 -34.65
CA PHE A 175 2.63 3.03 -34.01
C PHE A 175 1.54 4.07 -34.37
N ALA A 176 1.81 4.99 -35.29
CA ALA A 176 0.85 6.02 -35.68
C ALA A 176 -0.39 5.50 -36.44
N GLY A 177 -0.37 4.24 -36.91
CA GLY A 177 -1.45 3.61 -37.66
C GLY A 177 -2.49 2.93 -36.80
N ALA A 178 -3.59 2.52 -37.43
CA ALA A 178 -4.57 1.63 -36.82
C ALA A 178 -4.07 0.18 -36.81
N ASP A 179 -4.65 -0.64 -35.92
CA ASP A 179 -4.34 -2.07 -35.85
C ASP A 179 -4.79 -2.80 -37.12
N THR A 180 -3.85 -3.45 -37.76
CA THR A 180 -4.06 -4.16 -39.06
C THR A 180 -3.82 -5.66 -38.95
N SER A 181 -3.18 -6.11 -37.88
CA SER A 181 -2.67 -7.48 -37.72
C SER A 181 -3.01 -8.05 -36.36
N PRO A 182 -4.26 -8.58 -36.16
CA PRO A 182 -4.65 -9.17 -34.86
C PRO A 182 -3.75 -10.31 -34.37
N GLY A 183 -3.02 -10.98 -35.27
CA GLY A 183 -2.06 -12.01 -34.94
C GLY A 183 -0.80 -11.50 -34.20
N LEU A 184 -0.57 -10.19 -34.18
CA LEU A 184 0.50 -9.53 -33.42
C LEU A 184 0.04 -9.08 -32.03
N ALA A 185 -1.28 -9.14 -31.72
CA ALA A 185 -1.83 -8.69 -30.45
C ALA A 185 -1.16 -9.40 -29.26
N PRO A 186 -0.43 -8.68 -28.38
CA PRO A 186 0.18 -9.30 -27.22
C PRO A 186 -0.88 -9.59 -26.15
N GLN A 187 -0.60 -10.60 -25.32
CA GLN A 187 -1.41 -10.88 -24.15
C GLN A 187 -0.85 -10.12 -22.95
N LEU A 188 -1.58 -9.13 -22.44
CA LEU A 188 -1.25 -8.46 -21.18
C LEU A 188 -1.50 -9.43 -20.02
N VAL A 189 -0.51 -9.62 -19.15
CA VAL A 189 -0.52 -10.60 -18.05
C VAL A 189 -0.54 -9.92 -16.69
N TYR A 190 0.20 -8.83 -16.52
CA TYR A 190 0.33 -8.07 -15.28
C TYR A 190 0.55 -6.59 -15.60
N PRO A 191 0.01 -5.65 -14.79
CA PRO A 191 -0.79 -5.82 -13.59
C PRO A 191 -2.15 -6.47 -13.86
N ASN A 192 -2.86 -6.88 -12.79
CA ASN A 192 -4.24 -7.34 -12.94
C ASN A 192 -5.16 -6.18 -13.32
N ASP A 193 -6.17 -6.47 -14.14
CA ASP A 193 -7.18 -5.48 -14.50
C ASP A 193 -7.93 -4.95 -13.28
N GLY A 194 -8.08 -3.63 -13.20
CA GLY A 194 -8.69 -2.92 -12.07
C GLY A 194 -7.81 -2.89 -10.81
N VAL A 195 -6.49 -3.01 -10.96
CA VAL A 195 -5.54 -2.85 -9.84
C VAL A 195 -5.57 -1.41 -9.32
N MET A 196 -5.49 -1.25 -7.99
CA MET A 196 -5.23 0.03 -7.33
C MET A 196 -3.83 0.04 -6.75
N LEU A 197 -3.07 1.10 -6.99
CA LEU A 197 -1.68 1.26 -6.58
C LEU A 197 -1.54 2.50 -5.67
N PRO A 198 -0.72 2.44 -4.61
CA PRO A 198 -0.37 3.63 -3.85
C PRO A 198 0.50 4.57 -4.68
N PRO A 199 0.32 5.90 -4.60
CA PRO A 199 1.07 6.84 -5.46
C PRO A 199 2.58 6.89 -5.17
N ASN A 200 3.03 6.45 -4.00
CA ASN A 200 4.41 6.58 -3.54
C ASN A 200 5.26 5.30 -3.59
N VAL A 201 4.73 4.18 -4.10
CA VAL A 201 5.51 2.92 -4.11
C VAL A 201 6.51 2.85 -5.25
N ALA A 202 6.22 3.46 -6.38
CA ALA A 202 7.09 3.53 -7.57
C ALA A 202 7.62 2.16 -8.07
N GLN A 203 6.82 1.10 -7.92
CA GLN A 203 7.22 -0.28 -8.22
C GLN A 203 6.20 -1.00 -9.12
N LEU A 204 5.90 -0.44 -10.29
CA LEU A 204 5.02 -1.12 -11.26
C LEU A 204 5.83 -1.83 -12.32
N GLU A 205 5.61 -3.12 -12.47
CA GLU A 205 6.05 -3.91 -13.62
C GLU A 205 4.87 -4.14 -14.56
N VAL A 206 5.14 -4.16 -15.86
CA VAL A 206 4.17 -4.57 -16.88
C VAL A 206 4.70 -5.84 -17.53
N HIS A 207 3.88 -6.91 -17.52
CA HIS A 207 4.24 -8.21 -18.08
C HIS A 207 3.29 -8.57 -19.22
N TRP A 208 3.85 -9.08 -20.32
CA TRP A 208 3.04 -9.53 -21.46
C TRP A 208 3.69 -10.70 -22.20
N ARG A 209 2.86 -11.43 -22.91
CA ARG A 209 3.31 -12.44 -23.87
C ARG A 209 3.22 -11.88 -25.27
N PRO A 210 4.35 -11.79 -26.00
CA PRO A 210 4.34 -11.38 -27.39
C PRO A 210 3.63 -12.42 -28.28
N SER A 211 3.11 -11.96 -29.40
CA SER A 211 2.50 -12.78 -30.43
C SER A 211 3.11 -12.49 -31.79
N GLY A 212 2.99 -13.42 -32.73
CA GLY A 212 3.41 -13.23 -34.11
C GLY A 212 4.91 -12.95 -34.33
N GLY A 213 5.75 -13.17 -33.31
CA GLY A 213 7.20 -12.91 -33.40
C GLY A 213 7.56 -11.42 -33.27
N ALA A 214 6.63 -10.56 -32.87
CA ALA A 214 6.92 -9.15 -32.61
C ALA A 214 7.87 -8.99 -31.41
N ASP A 215 8.81 -8.04 -31.52
CA ASP A 215 9.75 -7.66 -30.45
C ASP A 215 9.78 -6.14 -30.17
N LEU A 216 9.08 -5.34 -30.96
CA LEU A 216 8.90 -3.89 -30.77
C LEU A 216 7.51 -3.61 -30.22
N PHE A 217 7.43 -2.91 -29.08
CA PHE A 217 6.20 -2.65 -28.36
C PHE A 217 6.06 -1.18 -27.96
N GLU A 218 4.81 -0.73 -27.92
CA GLU A 218 4.36 0.51 -27.29
C GLU A 218 3.51 0.13 -26.07
N LEU A 219 3.94 0.54 -24.87
CA LEU A 219 3.13 0.49 -23.66
C LEU A 219 2.43 1.84 -23.51
N GLY A 220 1.14 1.88 -23.81
CA GLY A 220 0.33 3.09 -23.75
C GLY A 220 -0.46 3.18 -22.45
N PHE A 221 -0.33 4.31 -21.77
CA PHE A 221 -1.09 4.68 -20.59
C PHE A 221 -1.94 5.89 -20.94
N HIS A 222 -3.26 5.72 -20.99
CA HIS A 222 -4.19 6.72 -21.52
C HIS A 222 -5.27 7.08 -20.50
N HIS A 223 -5.49 8.38 -20.33
CA HIS A 223 -6.58 8.99 -19.58
C HIS A 223 -6.94 10.32 -20.24
N ALA A 224 -8.07 10.95 -19.91
CA ALA A 224 -8.40 12.29 -20.43
C ALA A 224 -7.29 13.31 -20.15
N ALA A 225 -6.68 13.25 -18.97
CA ALA A 225 -5.57 14.11 -18.56
C ALA A 225 -4.18 13.57 -18.91
N LEU A 226 -4.06 12.38 -19.56
CA LEU A 226 -2.78 11.70 -19.75
C LEU A 226 -2.71 11.01 -21.11
N ASP A 227 -1.54 11.11 -21.76
CA ASP A 227 -1.16 10.32 -22.93
C ASP A 227 0.33 10.01 -22.84
N LEU A 228 0.66 8.89 -22.20
CA LEU A 228 2.04 8.49 -21.93
C LEU A 228 2.32 7.16 -22.62
N ASN A 229 3.33 7.16 -23.51
CA ASN A 229 3.73 6.00 -24.28
C ASN A 229 5.20 5.65 -24.00
N ILE A 230 5.49 4.37 -23.81
CA ILE A 230 6.85 3.84 -23.64
C ILE A 230 7.13 2.87 -24.78
N TYR A 231 8.18 3.14 -25.54
CA TYR A 231 8.59 2.31 -26.69
C TYR A 231 9.76 1.44 -26.27
N ILE A 232 9.59 0.12 -26.37
CA ILE A 232 10.57 -0.84 -25.88
C ILE A 232 10.74 -2.06 -26.79
N ARG A 233 11.91 -2.70 -26.67
CA ARG A 233 12.14 -4.07 -27.11
C ARG A 233 11.92 -5.03 -25.95
N CYS A 234 11.53 -6.26 -26.26
CA CYS A 234 11.46 -7.32 -25.25
C CYS A 234 12.89 -7.73 -24.84
N THR A 235 13.34 -7.26 -23.68
CA THR A 235 14.74 -7.40 -23.22
C THR A 235 14.99 -8.57 -22.30
N GLU A 236 13.97 -9.01 -21.56
CA GLU A 236 14.06 -10.08 -20.57
C GLU A 236 12.92 -11.09 -20.78
N PRO A 237 13.09 -12.08 -21.70
CA PRO A 237 12.09 -13.11 -21.85
C PRO A 237 12.05 -13.96 -20.59
N THR A 238 11.01 -13.81 -19.80
CA THR A 238 10.75 -14.57 -18.57
C THR A 238 9.57 -15.49 -18.83
N SER A 239 9.75 -16.81 -18.68
CA SER A 239 8.66 -17.78 -18.89
C SER A 239 7.93 -17.59 -20.23
N GLY A 240 8.66 -17.22 -21.30
CA GLY A 240 8.10 -16.99 -22.64
C GLY A 240 7.38 -15.68 -22.84
N GLY A 241 7.67 -14.67 -22.04
CA GLY A 241 7.11 -13.33 -22.14
C GLY A 241 8.10 -12.22 -21.80
N CYS A 242 7.64 -11.00 -21.79
CA CYS A 242 8.40 -9.79 -21.57
C CYS A 242 7.98 -9.12 -20.26
N VAL A 243 8.94 -8.48 -19.61
CA VAL A 243 8.73 -7.73 -18.37
C VAL A 243 9.41 -6.37 -18.51
N HIS A 244 8.69 -5.32 -18.17
CA HIS A 244 9.22 -3.97 -18.06
C HIS A 244 8.84 -3.36 -16.71
N LYS A 245 9.85 -2.94 -15.94
CA LYS A 245 9.67 -2.16 -14.72
C LYS A 245 9.65 -0.69 -15.09
N LEU A 246 8.60 0.04 -14.69
CA LEU A 246 8.54 1.48 -14.91
C LEU A 246 9.63 2.19 -14.11
N GLU A 247 10.20 3.22 -14.73
CA GLU A 247 11.08 4.14 -14.01
C GLU A 247 10.28 4.90 -12.94
N PRO A 248 10.88 5.20 -11.77
CA PRO A 248 10.19 5.89 -10.68
C PRO A 248 9.53 7.21 -11.08
N ASP A 249 10.17 7.99 -11.97
CA ASP A 249 9.61 9.25 -12.47
C ASP A 249 8.37 9.01 -13.32
N THR A 250 8.39 8.00 -14.18
CA THR A 250 7.22 7.61 -14.99
C THR A 250 6.06 7.17 -14.11
N TYR A 251 6.33 6.40 -13.08
CA TYR A 251 5.31 6.00 -12.10
C TYR A 251 4.67 7.22 -11.43
N ARG A 252 5.50 8.17 -10.95
CA ARG A 252 5.02 9.41 -10.34
C ARG A 252 4.19 10.25 -11.31
N GLN A 253 4.63 10.38 -12.56
CA GLN A 253 3.87 11.09 -13.60
C GLN A 253 2.46 10.53 -13.79
N LEU A 254 2.33 9.19 -13.81
CA LEU A 254 1.04 8.52 -13.88
C LEU A 254 0.18 8.86 -12.66
N ALA A 255 0.72 8.64 -11.45
CA ALA A 255 0.00 8.82 -10.19
C ALA A 255 -0.44 10.27 -9.97
N GLU A 256 0.47 11.24 -10.14
CA GLU A 256 0.20 12.66 -9.93
C GLU A 256 -0.77 13.25 -10.98
N THR A 257 -0.66 12.80 -12.25
CA THR A 257 -1.55 13.30 -13.31
C THR A 257 -2.98 12.83 -13.13
N THR A 258 -3.19 11.63 -12.58
CA THR A 258 -4.52 11.01 -12.49
C THR A 258 -5.08 10.97 -11.07
N ASP A 259 -4.45 11.72 -10.14
CA ASP A 259 -4.92 11.84 -8.76
C ASP A 259 -6.41 12.22 -8.70
N GLY A 260 -7.23 11.31 -8.16
CA GLY A 260 -8.67 11.50 -8.02
C GLY A 260 -9.48 11.53 -9.32
N LEU A 261 -8.86 11.33 -10.49
CA LEU A 261 -9.52 11.42 -11.79
C LEU A 261 -10.03 10.06 -12.31
N GLY A 262 -9.68 8.96 -11.65
CA GLY A 262 -10.07 7.60 -12.03
C GLY A 262 -8.98 6.81 -12.74
N PRO A 263 -9.32 5.62 -13.28
CA PRO A 263 -8.32 4.70 -13.80
C PRO A 263 -7.65 5.16 -15.09
N VAL A 264 -6.37 4.83 -15.21
CA VAL A 264 -5.58 4.90 -16.42
C VAL A 264 -5.80 3.61 -17.22
N GLN A 265 -6.02 3.72 -18.50
CA GLN A 265 -6.13 2.60 -19.43
C GLN A 265 -4.73 2.19 -19.91
N LEU A 266 -4.30 0.99 -19.54
CA LEU A 266 -3.07 0.36 -20.01
C LEU A 266 -3.36 -0.53 -21.22
N THR A 267 -2.66 -0.29 -22.32
CA THR A 267 -2.73 -1.10 -23.54
C THR A 267 -1.31 -1.33 -24.06
N ILE A 268 -1.04 -2.52 -24.56
CA ILE A 268 0.24 -2.83 -25.22
C ILE A 268 -0.01 -3.05 -26.71
N ARG A 269 0.70 -2.31 -27.54
CA ARG A 269 0.70 -2.50 -28.98
C ARG A 269 2.00 -3.10 -29.45
N ALA A 270 1.93 -4.01 -30.41
CA ALA A 270 3.07 -4.68 -31.00
C ALA A 270 3.20 -4.36 -32.47
N SER A 271 4.42 -4.28 -32.99
CA SER A 271 4.70 -4.06 -34.40
C SER A 271 5.64 -5.12 -34.98
N ASP A 272 5.41 -5.50 -36.24
CA ASP A 272 6.35 -6.28 -37.06
C ASP A 272 7.34 -5.40 -37.84
N GLU A 273 7.31 -4.08 -37.64
CA GLU A 273 8.10 -3.06 -38.36
C GLU A 273 7.91 -3.06 -39.89
N ALA A 274 7.02 -3.89 -40.40
CA ALA A 274 6.63 -3.95 -41.82
C ALA A 274 5.26 -3.31 -42.09
N GLY A 275 4.66 -2.70 -41.06
CA GLY A 275 3.37 -2.01 -41.12
C GLY A 275 2.22 -2.79 -40.46
N GLY A 276 2.47 -3.98 -39.91
CA GLY A 276 1.52 -4.72 -39.07
C GLY A 276 1.53 -4.19 -37.64
N LEU A 277 0.31 -3.93 -37.10
CA LEU A 277 0.09 -3.51 -35.72
C LEU A 277 -1.01 -4.35 -35.09
N GLY A 278 -0.84 -4.73 -33.81
CA GLY A 278 -1.86 -5.43 -33.04
C GLY A 278 -1.83 -4.98 -31.56
N SER A 279 -3.01 -4.84 -30.96
CA SER A 279 -3.18 -4.36 -29.58
C SER A 279 -3.67 -5.45 -28.65
N SER A 280 -3.20 -5.42 -27.41
CA SER A 280 -3.71 -6.23 -26.30
C SER A 280 -5.14 -5.84 -25.92
N ALA A 281 -5.76 -6.59 -25.02
CA ALA A 281 -6.86 -6.08 -24.22
C ALA A 281 -6.39 -4.86 -23.40
N THR A 282 -7.32 -3.97 -23.09
CA THR A 282 -7.07 -2.82 -22.21
C THR A 282 -7.33 -3.21 -20.77
N PHE A 283 -6.43 -2.85 -19.85
CA PHE A 283 -6.57 -3.03 -18.42
C PHE A 283 -6.64 -1.66 -17.73
N ASP A 284 -7.45 -1.59 -16.69
CA ASP A 284 -7.56 -0.41 -15.85
C ASP A 284 -6.52 -0.47 -14.71
N VAL A 285 -5.78 0.62 -14.54
CA VAL A 285 -4.83 0.84 -13.44
C VAL A 285 -5.23 2.12 -12.73
N GLU A 286 -5.56 2.04 -11.45
CA GLU A 286 -5.97 3.18 -10.65
C GLU A 286 -4.89 3.52 -9.62
N PHE A 287 -4.71 4.81 -9.33
CA PHE A 287 -3.84 5.28 -8.25
C PHE A 287 -4.68 5.79 -7.09
N ALA A 288 -4.29 5.41 -5.87
CA ALA A 288 -4.92 5.93 -4.67
C ALA A 288 -4.57 7.42 -4.49
N GLN A 289 -5.52 8.18 -3.94
CA GLN A 289 -5.35 9.62 -3.73
C GLN A 289 -4.34 9.97 -2.65
N GLU A 290 -4.19 9.10 -1.66
CA GLU A 290 -3.27 9.33 -0.57
C GLU A 290 -2.17 8.26 -0.54
N ALA A 291 -0.95 8.70 -0.23
CA ALA A 291 0.20 7.84 -0.08
C ALA A 291 0.00 6.79 1.03
N VAL A 292 0.59 5.62 0.83
CA VAL A 292 0.75 4.64 1.90
C VAL A 292 1.83 5.14 2.85
N GLU A 293 1.57 5.05 4.16
CA GLU A 293 2.52 5.46 5.19
C GLU A 293 3.15 4.26 5.88
N GLY A 294 4.36 4.47 6.40
CA GLY A 294 5.09 3.48 7.16
C GLY A 294 5.82 2.45 6.32
N GLY A 295 5.94 1.25 6.84
CA GLY A 295 6.64 0.15 6.20
C GLY A 295 6.02 -1.21 6.50
N VAL A 296 6.48 -2.23 5.80
CA VAL A 296 6.12 -3.63 6.04
C VAL A 296 7.32 -4.34 6.66
N TYR A 297 7.08 -5.00 7.80
CA TYR A 297 8.00 -5.98 8.34
C TYR A 297 7.49 -7.37 8.01
N TYR A 298 8.33 -8.21 7.46
CA TYR A 298 7.94 -9.55 7.07
C TYR A 298 9.06 -10.56 7.31
N TRP A 299 8.67 -11.79 7.53
CA TRP A 299 9.59 -12.88 7.78
C TRP A 299 10.04 -13.55 6.48
N THR A 300 11.29 -14.00 6.44
CA THR A 300 11.86 -14.73 5.31
C THR A 300 12.72 -15.91 5.77
N THR A 301 12.82 -16.92 4.91
CA THR A 301 13.72 -18.07 5.06
C THR A 301 14.69 -18.20 3.90
N SER A 302 14.75 -17.24 2.99
CA SER A 302 15.50 -17.35 1.73
C SER A 302 17.02 -17.48 1.91
N ASP A 303 17.56 -16.93 3.01
CA ASP A 303 19.00 -17.00 3.34
C ASP A 303 19.18 -17.08 4.88
N GLY A 304 18.64 -18.15 5.47
CA GLY A 304 18.40 -18.23 6.90
C GLY A 304 17.12 -17.52 7.32
N THR A 305 16.74 -17.57 8.61
CA THR A 305 15.57 -16.86 9.09
C THR A 305 15.89 -15.40 9.38
N ALA A 306 15.06 -14.49 8.90
CA ALA A 306 15.19 -13.06 9.13
C ALA A 306 13.84 -12.37 9.13
N ILE A 307 13.77 -11.23 9.82
CA ILE A 307 12.71 -10.22 9.62
C ILE A 307 13.26 -9.19 8.66
N MET A 308 12.56 -8.96 7.58
CA MET A 308 12.87 -7.95 6.58
C MET A 308 12.03 -6.71 6.84
N ARG A 309 12.51 -5.56 6.41
CA ARG A 309 11.79 -4.29 6.41
C ARG A 309 11.72 -3.74 5.00
N PHE A 310 10.56 -3.15 4.65
CA PHE A 310 10.35 -2.38 3.44
C PHE A 310 9.66 -1.08 3.83
N ASP A 311 10.31 0.06 3.62
CA ASP A 311 9.78 1.37 3.97
C ASP A 311 9.17 2.06 2.74
N PHE A 312 7.91 2.49 2.86
CA PHE A 312 7.20 3.20 1.78
C PHE A 312 7.59 4.68 1.67
N GLY A 313 8.28 5.22 2.65
CA GLY A 313 8.77 6.60 2.65
C GLY A 313 10.07 6.81 1.87
N ASP A 314 10.76 5.73 1.51
CA ASP A 314 12.02 5.80 0.78
C ASP A 314 11.79 6.23 -0.68
N ALA A 315 12.71 7.03 -1.21
CA ALA A 315 12.66 7.44 -2.62
C ALA A 315 12.78 6.26 -3.59
N GLU A 316 13.54 5.24 -3.21
CA GLU A 316 13.69 3.97 -3.91
C GLU A 316 13.51 2.82 -2.92
N PRO A 317 12.25 2.45 -2.59
CA PRO A 317 12.00 1.44 -1.59
C PRO A 317 12.58 0.09 -1.99
N ASN A 318 13.42 -0.47 -1.12
CA ASN A 318 14.00 -1.80 -1.30
C ASN A 318 13.92 -2.57 0.02
N PRO A 319 13.68 -3.89 -0.03
CA PRO A 319 13.73 -4.71 1.17
C PRO A 319 15.13 -4.70 1.79
N GLU A 320 15.21 -4.49 3.07
CA GLU A 320 16.44 -4.59 3.86
C GLU A 320 16.29 -5.64 4.98
N VAL A 321 17.41 -6.22 5.39
CA VAL A 321 17.43 -7.12 6.57
C VAL A 321 17.31 -6.26 7.81
N PHE A 322 16.22 -6.43 8.55
CA PHE A 322 15.99 -5.75 9.81
C PHE A 322 16.60 -6.52 10.99
N VAL A 323 16.33 -7.82 11.09
CA VAL A 323 16.86 -8.73 12.12
C VAL A 323 17.14 -10.07 11.47
N THR A 324 18.28 -10.66 11.74
CA THR A 324 18.65 -11.98 11.24
C THR A 324 19.02 -12.96 12.35
N ALA A 325 18.70 -14.23 12.17
CA ALA A 325 19.15 -15.32 13.04
C ALA A 325 20.69 -15.49 13.07
N ASN A 326 21.40 -14.91 12.10
CA ASN A 326 22.88 -14.90 12.08
C ASN A 326 23.48 -13.90 13.08
N ASP A 327 22.67 -13.10 13.79
CA ASP A 327 23.15 -12.31 14.93
C ASP A 327 23.49 -13.26 16.09
N ASP A 328 24.76 -13.28 16.52
CA ASP A 328 25.28 -14.16 17.57
C ASP A 328 24.47 -14.10 18.90
N ARG A 329 23.69 -13.04 19.11
CA ARG A 329 22.81 -12.86 20.25
C ARG A 329 21.51 -13.64 20.15
N LEU A 330 21.09 -13.97 18.93
CA LEU A 330 19.80 -14.62 18.66
C LEU A 330 19.92 -16.14 18.49
N ASP A 331 21.06 -16.61 18.04
CA ASP A 331 21.57 -17.99 18.04
C ASP A 331 20.71 -19.07 17.35
N THR A 332 19.57 -18.71 16.76
CA THR A 332 18.69 -19.66 16.06
C THR A 332 17.65 -18.93 15.20
N CYS A 333 16.52 -19.55 14.92
CA CYS A 333 15.39 -18.98 14.20
C CYS A 333 14.84 -17.73 14.89
N VAL A 334 14.59 -16.67 14.15
CA VAL A 334 13.76 -15.52 14.55
C VAL A 334 12.47 -15.52 13.78
N GLY A 335 11.37 -15.17 14.45
CA GLY A 335 10.07 -15.16 13.79
C GLY A 335 8.96 -14.65 14.71
N CYS A 336 7.69 -14.93 14.37
CA CYS A 336 6.50 -14.63 15.16
C CYS A 336 6.51 -13.20 15.73
N HIS A 337 6.84 -12.22 14.90
CA HIS A 337 6.96 -10.84 15.35
C HIS A 337 5.61 -10.12 15.35
N ALA A 338 5.44 -9.22 16.29
CA ALA A 338 4.33 -8.28 16.37
C ALA A 338 4.85 -6.88 16.69
N LEU A 339 4.38 -5.91 15.93
CA LEU A 339 4.77 -4.52 16.04
C LEU A 339 3.73 -3.72 16.79
N SER A 340 4.17 -2.78 17.64
CA SER A 340 3.25 -1.83 18.26
C SER A 340 2.59 -0.95 17.20
N ARG A 341 1.35 -0.51 17.46
CA ARG A 341 0.55 0.25 16.48
C ARG A 341 1.20 1.56 16.04
N ASP A 342 2.01 2.17 16.90
CA ASP A 342 2.79 3.38 16.60
C ASP A 342 4.11 3.09 15.86
N GLY A 343 4.37 1.82 15.55
CA GLY A 343 5.55 1.40 14.83
C GLY A 343 6.87 1.50 15.58
N LYS A 344 6.85 1.72 16.89
CA LYS A 344 8.08 2.00 17.64
C LYS A 344 8.68 0.81 18.35
N LYS A 345 7.88 -0.19 18.69
CA LYS A 345 8.29 -1.34 19.48
C LYS A 345 7.93 -2.63 18.77
N MET A 346 8.72 -3.65 18.98
CA MET A 346 8.47 -4.98 18.42
C MET A 346 8.69 -6.05 19.48
N VAL A 347 7.87 -7.07 19.45
CA VAL A 347 8.10 -8.34 20.13
C VAL A 347 8.22 -9.41 19.08
N MET A 348 9.15 -10.34 19.25
CA MET A 348 9.36 -11.46 18.36
C MET A 348 9.74 -12.70 19.15
N SER A 349 9.70 -13.87 18.52
CA SER A 349 10.20 -15.09 19.12
C SER A 349 11.56 -15.48 18.53
N LYS A 350 12.41 -16.11 19.34
CA LYS A 350 13.62 -16.81 18.92
C LYS A 350 13.58 -18.25 19.37
N GLY A 351 14.34 -19.12 18.72
CA GLY A 351 14.51 -20.51 19.15
C GLY A 351 13.63 -21.54 18.42
N GLY A 352 12.84 -21.12 17.42
CA GLY A 352 12.05 -22.03 16.59
C GLY A 352 10.61 -22.20 17.04
N GLN A 353 9.94 -23.18 16.43
CA GLN A 353 8.49 -23.34 16.50
C GLN A 353 7.97 -23.71 17.89
N ASN A 354 8.71 -24.52 18.63
CA ASN A 354 8.22 -25.17 19.83
C ASN A 354 8.82 -24.59 21.12
N ASP A 355 9.91 -23.85 21.01
CA ASP A 355 10.65 -23.26 22.14
C ASP A 355 10.79 -21.75 21.99
N GLY A 356 9.84 -21.11 21.28
CA GLY A 356 9.89 -19.69 21.01
C GLY A 356 10.03 -18.85 22.26
N ARG A 357 11.17 -18.19 22.41
CA ARG A 357 11.43 -17.29 23.55
C ARG A 357 11.27 -15.85 23.12
N ILE A 358 10.77 -15.05 24.03
CA ILE A 358 10.51 -13.64 23.77
C ILE A 358 11.82 -12.87 23.51
N VAL A 359 11.82 -12.10 22.45
CA VAL A 359 12.80 -11.04 22.17
C VAL A 359 12.02 -9.74 22.10
N PHE A 360 12.45 -8.75 22.84
CA PHE A 360 11.78 -7.46 22.93
C PHE A 360 12.68 -6.36 22.38
N LEU A 361 12.11 -5.51 21.54
CA LEU A 361 12.77 -4.34 20.98
C LEU A 361 11.97 -3.09 21.38
N SER A 362 12.55 -2.27 22.24
CA SER A 362 11.90 -1.05 22.77
C SER A 362 11.90 0.11 21.76
N ASP A 363 12.79 0.06 20.76
CA ASP A 363 12.93 1.09 19.73
C ASP A 363 13.36 0.45 18.40
N VAL A 364 12.43 0.32 17.46
CA VAL A 364 12.68 -0.25 16.12
C VAL A 364 13.57 0.62 15.23
N THR A 365 13.81 1.89 15.59
CA THR A 365 14.74 2.75 14.85
C THR A 365 16.21 2.43 15.16
N ARG A 366 16.45 1.59 16.16
CA ARG A 366 17.77 1.15 16.61
C ARG A 366 17.85 -0.36 16.69
N PRO A 367 17.75 -1.04 15.55
CA PRO A 367 17.72 -2.50 15.52
C PRO A 367 18.99 -3.15 16.08
N GLU A 368 20.11 -2.44 16.14
CA GLU A 368 21.34 -2.90 16.79
C GLU A 368 21.25 -2.96 18.33
N ASN A 369 20.31 -2.24 18.93
CA ASN A 369 20.10 -2.18 20.37
C ASN A 369 18.94 -3.08 20.80
N PHE A 370 18.98 -4.37 20.45
CA PHE A 370 18.04 -5.32 21.05
C PHE A 370 18.20 -5.30 22.57
N ASP A 371 17.16 -4.86 23.24
CA ASP A 371 17.03 -5.17 24.66
C ASP A 371 16.68 -6.64 24.80
N LEU A 372 17.70 -7.48 24.79
CA LEU A 372 17.61 -8.87 25.24
C LEU A 372 17.47 -8.95 26.77
N ASN A 373 17.12 -7.86 27.41
CA ASN A 373 16.87 -7.76 28.83
C ASN A 373 15.60 -8.50 29.29
N VAL A 374 15.31 -9.59 28.61
CA VAL A 374 14.38 -10.58 29.13
C VAL A 374 15.16 -11.36 30.20
N PRO A 375 14.87 -11.15 31.47
CA PRO A 375 15.61 -11.79 32.56
C PRO A 375 15.52 -13.31 32.45
N ASN A 376 16.64 -13.98 32.55
CA ASN A 376 16.80 -15.45 32.63
C ASN A 376 16.12 -16.23 31.50
N GLN A 377 16.90 -16.58 30.48
CA GLN A 377 16.47 -17.37 29.31
C GLN A 377 16.00 -18.80 29.65
N ASP A 378 16.12 -19.22 30.91
CA ASP A 378 15.71 -20.56 31.38
C ASP A 378 14.30 -20.60 31.97
N ASP A 379 13.60 -19.45 32.01
CA ASP A 379 12.25 -19.40 32.58
C ASP A 379 11.20 -19.74 31.52
N GLN A 380 10.48 -20.85 31.69
CA GLN A 380 9.38 -21.25 30.81
C GLN A 380 8.26 -20.19 30.73
N ASP A 381 8.24 -19.26 31.68
CA ASP A 381 7.31 -18.12 31.69
C ASP A 381 7.56 -17.08 30.58
N LEU A 382 8.63 -17.24 29.79
CA LEU A 382 9.00 -16.34 28.70
C LEU A 382 8.79 -16.92 27.31
N LEU A 383 8.13 -18.06 27.21
CA LEU A 383 7.75 -18.64 25.93
C LEU A 383 6.66 -17.78 25.28
N ILE A 384 6.80 -17.56 23.97
CA ILE A 384 5.83 -16.82 23.17
C ILE A 384 5.68 -17.49 21.80
N GLN A 385 4.45 -17.59 21.34
CA GLN A 385 4.11 -18.05 20.02
C GLN A 385 3.53 -16.91 19.17
N PHE A 386 2.46 -16.30 19.65
CA PHE A 386 1.84 -15.14 19.01
C PHE A 386 1.61 -14.05 20.03
N ALA A 387 1.67 -12.81 19.59
CA ALA A 387 1.43 -11.65 20.43
C ALA A 387 0.61 -10.58 19.70
N ALA A 388 -0.11 -9.78 20.49
CA ALA A 388 -0.85 -8.63 20.03
C ALA A 388 -0.68 -7.44 20.97
N TRP A 389 -0.31 -6.30 20.43
CA TRP A 389 -0.16 -5.06 21.19
C TRP A 389 -1.50 -4.38 21.46
N ASN A 390 -1.65 -3.84 22.65
CA ASN A 390 -2.73 -2.91 22.90
C ASN A 390 -2.47 -1.58 22.14
N PRO A 391 -3.53 -0.78 21.88
CA PRO A 391 -3.41 0.38 20.98
C PRO A 391 -2.40 1.45 21.39
N ASP A 392 -2.16 1.61 22.70
CA ASP A 392 -1.23 2.62 23.25
C ASP A 392 0.20 2.09 23.44
N GLY A 393 0.46 0.82 23.10
CA GLY A 393 1.79 0.22 23.20
C GLY A 393 2.31 0.05 24.64
N THR A 394 1.45 0.15 25.67
CA THR A 394 1.83 0.01 27.08
C THR A 394 1.89 -1.45 27.52
N ARG A 395 1.24 -2.35 26.78
CA ARG A 395 1.24 -3.80 27.03
C ARG A 395 0.99 -4.58 25.75
N PHE A 396 1.29 -5.87 25.79
CA PHE A 396 0.88 -6.82 24.77
C PHE A 396 0.33 -8.10 25.40
N ALA A 397 -0.58 -8.74 24.71
CA ALA A 397 -1.09 -10.07 25.00
C ALA A 397 -0.22 -11.10 24.29
N ALA A 398 0.08 -12.21 24.94
CA ALA A 398 0.87 -13.31 24.40
C ALA A 398 0.23 -14.66 24.69
N ILE A 399 0.38 -15.61 23.78
CA ILE A 399 -0.08 -16.98 23.92
C ILE A 399 1.05 -17.96 23.68
N TYR A 400 0.95 -19.11 24.35
CA TYR A 400 1.83 -20.24 24.19
C TYR A 400 1.04 -21.45 23.77
N GLY A 401 1.37 -22.03 22.65
CA GLY A 401 0.67 -23.20 22.24
C GLY A 401 1.37 -24.52 22.57
N ASP A 402 2.68 -24.51 22.82
CA ASP A 402 3.47 -25.73 22.83
C ASP A 402 4.03 -26.07 24.21
N VAL A 403 3.14 -26.16 25.18
CA VAL A 403 3.45 -26.69 26.51
C VAL A 403 2.58 -27.92 26.78
N ASP A 404 3.18 -28.98 27.32
CA ASP A 404 2.47 -30.22 27.68
C ASP A 404 1.32 -29.98 28.69
N ASN A 405 1.37 -28.87 29.40
CA ASN A 405 0.37 -28.51 30.39
C ASN A 405 -0.80 -27.74 29.77
N GLU A 406 -1.94 -28.43 29.56
CA GLU A 406 -3.15 -27.86 29.00
C GLU A 406 -3.62 -26.56 29.70
N SER A 407 -3.46 -26.48 31.03
CA SER A 407 -3.84 -25.26 31.77
C SER A 407 -3.00 -24.04 31.45
N GLN A 408 -1.78 -24.21 30.93
CA GLN A 408 -0.95 -23.13 30.45
C GLN A 408 -1.22 -22.80 28.97
N ARG A 409 -1.54 -23.82 28.16
CA ARG A 409 -1.97 -23.60 26.76
C ARG A 409 -3.26 -22.80 26.68
N ASN A 410 -4.19 -23.07 27.56
CA ASN A 410 -5.52 -22.41 27.57
C ASN A 410 -5.49 -21.05 28.29
N ARG A 411 -4.44 -20.26 28.04
CA ARG A 411 -4.24 -19.00 28.77
C ARG A 411 -3.67 -17.89 27.87
N VAL A 412 -4.19 -16.68 28.05
CA VAL A 412 -3.59 -15.46 27.51
C VAL A 412 -2.80 -14.79 28.62
N HIS A 413 -1.53 -14.51 28.37
CA HIS A 413 -0.65 -13.78 29.27
C HIS A 413 -0.52 -12.33 28.82
N PHE A 414 -0.30 -11.42 29.78
CA PHE A 414 -0.01 -10.02 29.47
C PHE A 414 1.42 -9.67 29.87
N HIS A 415 2.03 -8.83 29.05
CA HIS A 415 3.39 -8.34 29.23
C HIS A 415 3.39 -6.81 29.26
N ASP A 416 4.34 -6.23 29.99
CA ASP A 416 4.60 -4.81 30.03
C ASP A 416 5.25 -4.35 28.69
N GLY A 417 4.65 -3.37 28.07
CA GLY A 417 5.06 -2.88 26.75
C GLY A 417 6.31 -2.00 26.75
N ASN A 418 6.94 -1.73 27.90
CA ASN A 418 8.20 -0.98 27.98
C ASN A 418 9.39 -1.87 28.32
N THR A 419 9.13 -2.99 28.97
CA THR A 419 10.17 -3.90 29.47
C THR A 419 10.11 -5.30 28.85
N GLY A 420 9.00 -5.66 28.20
CA GLY A 420 8.75 -7.03 27.71
C GLY A 420 8.45 -8.04 28.82
N LEU A 421 8.51 -7.64 30.10
CA LEU A 421 8.32 -8.54 31.23
C LEU A 421 6.87 -8.97 31.40
N ARG A 422 6.68 -10.23 31.78
CA ARG A 422 5.35 -10.77 32.07
C ARG A 422 4.73 -10.06 33.28
N LEU A 423 3.47 -9.70 33.13
CA LEU A 423 2.63 -9.18 34.23
C LEU A 423 1.96 -10.33 34.98
N ASN A 424 1.53 -10.07 36.22
CA ASN A 424 0.77 -11.05 37.01
C ASN A 424 -0.68 -11.21 36.56
N GLU A 425 -1.04 -10.63 35.43
CA GLU A 425 -2.37 -10.73 34.84
C GLU A 425 -2.39 -11.81 33.75
N SER A 426 -3.44 -12.60 33.75
CA SER A 426 -3.72 -13.59 32.70
C SER A 426 -5.22 -13.83 32.56
N ILE A 427 -5.62 -14.42 31.44
CA ILE A 427 -6.99 -14.87 31.20
C ILE A 427 -6.96 -16.37 30.97
N ASP A 428 -7.65 -17.13 31.86
CA ASP A 428 -7.87 -18.55 31.64
C ASP A 428 -9.05 -18.74 30.68
N LEU A 429 -8.85 -19.54 29.64
CA LEU A 429 -9.84 -19.83 28.62
C LEU A 429 -10.35 -21.28 28.74
N PRO A 430 -11.59 -21.56 28.33
CA PRO A 430 -12.11 -22.92 28.26
C PRO A 430 -11.65 -23.69 27.01
N PHE A 431 -10.70 -23.15 26.26
CA PHE A 431 -10.12 -23.71 25.03
C PHE A 431 -8.70 -23.19 24.82
N GLU A 432 -7.96 -23.84 23.94
CA GLU A 432 -6.66 -23.39 23.48
C GLU A 432 -6.80 -22.23 22.48
N PRO A 433 -6.22 -21.03 22.74
CA PRO A 433 -6.17 -19.93 21.80
C PRO A 433 -4.98 -20.07 20.85
N SER A 434 -5.12 -19.54 19.63
CA SER A 434 -4.04 -19.30 18.69
C SER A 434 -4.25 -17.95 17.98
N HIS A 435 -3.24 -17.39 17.32
CA HIS A 435 -3.32 -16.18 16.46
C HIS A 435 -4.14 -15.05 17.09
N ILE A 436 -3.63 -14.50 18.18
CA ILE A 436 -4.32 -13.44 18.93
C ILE A 436 -4.14 -12.06 18.26
N GLU A 437 -5.18 -11.21 18.37
CA GLU A 437 -5.15 -9.83 17.88
C GLU A 437 -5.91 -8.89 18.82
N TRP A 438 -5.41 -7.68 19.03
CA TRP A 438 -6.06 -6.65 19.85
C TRP A 438 -6.71 -5.59 18.96
N SER A 439 -7.98 -5.26 19.20
CA SER A 439 -8.65 -4.23 18.38
C SER A 439 -8.02 -2.85 18.55
N PRO A 440 -7.96 -2.04 17.48
CA PRO A 440 -7.42 -0.69 17.51
C PRO A 440 -8.05 0.26 18.52
N ASP A 441 -9.32 0.07 18.86
CA ASP A 441 -10.02 0.84 19.87
C ASP A 441 -9.79 0.35 21.32
N GLY A 442 -9.00 -0.71 21.48
CA GLY A 442 -8.66 -1.32 22.77
C GLY A 442 -9.77 -2.09 23.45
N LYS A 443 -10.90 -2.31 22.79
CA LYS A 443 -12.10 -2.87 23.42
C LYS A 443 -12.31 -4.36 23.18
N MET A 444 -11.55 -4.98 22.27
CA MET A 444 -11.72 -6.38 21.90
C MET A 444 -10.37 -7.09 21.81
N LEU A 445 -10.36 -8.38 22.12
CA LEU A 445 -9.35 -9.36 21.74
C LEU A 445 -10.00 -10.38 20.82
N ALA A 446 -9.45 -10.60 19.63
CA ALA A 446 -9.84 -11.68 18.75
C ALA A 446 -8.79 -12.78 18.80
N MET A 447 -9.20 -14.03 18.61
CA MET A 447 -8.28 -15.17 18.57
C MET A 447 -8.88 -16.33 17.80
N SER A 448 -8.01 -17.17 17.26
CA SER A 448 -8.42 -18.48 16.77
C SER A 448 -8.65 -19.40 17.96
N ARG A 449 -9.79 -20.11 17.97
CA ARG A 449 -10.07 -21.18 18.89
C ARG A 449 -9.64 -22.50 18.27
N VAL A 450 -8.65 -23.15 18.84
CA VAL A 450 -8.13 -24.43 18.35
C VAL A 450 -9.17 -25.54 18.55
N GLY A 451 -9.49 -26.23 17.46
CA GLY A 451 -10.39 -27.39 17.50
C GLY A 451 -9.64 -28.70 17.71
N THR A 452 -8.51 -28.85 17.04
CA THR A 452 -7.60 -29.98 17.17
C THR A 452 -6.19 -29.49 17.40
N HIS A 453 -5.64 -29.82 18.57
CA HIS A 453 -4.26 -29.47 18.89
C HIS A 453 -3.29 -30.36 18.11
N GLN A 454 -2.28 -29.74 17.51
CA GLN A 454 -1.13 -30.43 16.96
C GLN A 454 0.16 -29.77 17.45
N THR A 455 0.46 -28.59 16.96
CA THR A 455 1.47 -27.68 17.51
C THR A 455 0.84 -26.30 17.63
N SER A 456 1.45 -25.43 18.42
CA SER A 456 0.94 -24.07 18.60
C SER A 456 0.84 -23.25 17.32
N GLN A 457 1.70 -23.53 16.36
CA GLN A 457 1.73 -22.84 15.06
C GLN A 457 0.79 -23.47 14.03
N ARG A 458 0.45 -24.73 14.20
CA ARG A 458 -0.34 -25.52 13.25
C ARG A 458 -1.62 -26.02 13.87
N PRO A 459 -2.54 -25.11 14.21
CA PRO A 459 -3.83 -25.52 14.76
C PRO A 459 -4.75 -25.98 13.64
N PHE A 460 -5.58 -27.01 13.93
CA PHE A 460 -6.59 -27.53 13.00
C PHE A 460 -8.00 -27.25 13.48
N ASN A 461 -8.94 -27.24 12.53
CA ASN A 461 -10.35 -27.05 12.80
C ASN A 461 -10.64 -25.81 13.65
N CYS A 462 -9.93 -24.71 13.39
CA CYS A 462 -10.08 -23.51 14.20
C CYS A 462 -11.38 -22.76 13.91
N GLY A 463 -12.02 -22.29 14.98
CA GLY A 463 -13.04 -21.24 14.95
C GLY A 463 -12.44 -19.87 15.26
N LEU A 464 -13.28 -18.82 15.25
CA LEU A 464 -12.90 -17.47 15.68
C LEU A 464 -13.73 -17.03 16.89
N GLU A 465 -13.03 -16.52 17.90
CA GLU A 465 -13.62 -15.98 19.13
C GLU A 465 -13.24 -14.50 19.29
N VAL A 466 -14.13 -13.75 19.96
CA VAL A 466 -13.86 -12.38 20.37
C VAL A 466 -14.19 -12.22 21.83
N MET A 467 -13.34 -11.55 22.59
CA MET A 467 -13.60 -11.14 23.97
C MET A 467 -13.73 -9.62 24.04
N ARG A 468 -14.75 -9.14 24.74
CA ARG A 468 -14.99 -7.70 24.91
C ARG A 468 -14.49 -7.22 26.26
N LYS A 469 -13.87 -6.03 26.25
CA LYS A 469 -13.39 -5.39 27.47
C LYS A 469 -14.55 -5.03 28.39
N GLN A 470 -14.44 -5.40 29.65
CA GLN A 470 -15.38 -5.10 30.74
C GLN A 470 -14.58 -4.47 31.89
N GLY A 471 -14.66 -3.16 32.01
CA GLY A 471 -13.80 -2.42 32.95
C GLY A 471 -12.30 -2.56 32.59
N ASN A 472 -11.51 -3.11 33.50
CA ASN A 472 -10.07 -3.33 33.30
C ASN A 472 -9.72 -4.75 32.82
N SER A 473 -10.69 -5.65 32.66
CA SER A 473 -10.51 -7.02 32.19
C SER A 473 -11.34 -7.31 30.95
N PHE A 474 -11.30 -8.55 30.46
CA PHE A 474 -12.11 -9.02 29.35
C PHE A 474 -13.20 -9.96 29.86
N GLY A 475 -14.36 -9.88 29.23
CA GLY A 475 -15.51 -10.78 29.51
C GLY A 475 -15.29 -12.19 28.93
N ALA A 476 -16.31 -13.03 29.01
CA ALA A 476 -16.28 -14.37 28.44
C ALA A 476 -16.10 -14.31 26.91
N PRO A 477 -15.44 -15.32 26.28
CA PRO A 477 -15.34 -15.42 24.82
C PRO A 477 -16.72 -15.52 24.16
N GLU A 478 -16.87 -14.84 23.04
CA GLU A 478 -18.05 -14.86 22.19
C GLU A 478 -17.65 -15.47 20.83
N THR A 479 -18.31 -16.55 20.41
CA THR A 479 -18.01 -17.24 19.17
C THR A 479 -18.50 -16.44 17.97
N VAL A 480 -17.56 -15.93 17.17
CA VAL A 480 -17.83 -15.26 15.88
C VAL A 480 -18.06 -16.30 14.79
N ILE A 481 -17.13 -17.25 14.65
CA ILE A 481 -17.22 -18.36 13.71
C ILE A 481 -17.00 -19.67 14.49
N PRO A 482 -17.98 -20.59 14.50
CA PRO A 482 -17.84 -21.85 15.22
C PRO A 482 -16.83 -22.76 14.53
N ILE A 483 -16.24 -23.67 15.31
CA ILE A 483 -15.45 -24.77 14.82
C ILE A 483 -16.26 -25.58 13.81
N GLN A 484 -15.65 -25.91 12.68
CA GLN A 484 -16.21 -26.76 11.64
C GLN A 484 -15.17 -27.81 11.23
N PRO A 485 -15.48 -29.10 11.27
CA PRO A 485 -14.55 -30.13 10.82
C PRO A 485 -14.10 -29.90 9.38
N GLY A 486 -12.81 -29.98 9.12
CA GLY A 486 -12.23 -29.78 7.80
C GLY A 486 -12.18 -28.31 7.35
N VAL A 487 -12.45 -27.35 8.23
CA VAL A 487 -12.33 -25.91 7.93
C VAL A 487 -11.50 -25.23 9.01
N ASN A 488 -10.50 -24.50 8.58
CA ASN A 488 -9.60 -23.77 9.45
C ASN A 488 -9.81 -22.25 9.32
N HIS A 489 -9.86 -21.54 10.46
CA HIS A 489 -9.97 -20.07 10.52
C HIS A 489 -8.86 -19.53 11.42
N PHE A 490 -7.95 -18.74 10.87
CA PHE A 490 -6.75 -18.30 11.58
C PHE A 490 -6.29 -16.91 11.14
N ASN A 491 -5.32 -16.34 11.87
CA ASN A 491 -4.76 -15.01 11.64
C ASN A 491 -5.81 -13.89 11.57
N PRO A 492 -6.70 -13.73 12.58
CA PRO A 492 -7.61 -12.58 12.59
C PRO A 492 -6.82 -11.28 12.74
N ASN A 493 -7.24 -10.24 12.02
CA ASN A 493 -6.68 -8.90 12.14
C ASN A 493 -7.76 -7.84 11.99
N PHE A 494 -7.82 -6.87 12.92
CA PHE A 494 -8.86 -5.85 12.94
C PHE A 494 -8.58 -4.73 11.93
N ALA A 495 -9.65 -4.28 11.26
CA ALA A 495 -9.60 -3.03 10.51
C ALA A 495 -9.23 -1.83 11.41
N PRO A 496 -8.61 -0.76 10.89
CA PRO A 496 -8.16 0.38 11.68
C PRO A 496 -9.22 1.04 12.56
N ASP A 497 -10.49 0.94 12.17
CA ASP A 497 -11.65 1.46 12.92
C ASP A 497 -12.34 0.41 13.82
N SER A 498 -11.80 -0.79 13.90
CA SER A 498 -12.33 -1.92 14.68
C SER A 498 -13.72 -2.44 14.23
N SER A 499 -14.23 -2.01 13.07
CA SER A 499 -15.58 -2.34 12.62
C SER A 499 -15.71 -3.76 12.05
N PHE A 500 -14.63 -4.33 11.53
CA PHE A 500 -14.56 -5.70 11.02
C PHE A 500 -13.15 -6.26 11.17
N MET A 501 -13.02 -7.55 10.90
CA MET A 501 -11.74 -8.26 10.85
C MET A 501 -11.54 -8.90 9.49
N VAL A 502 -10.29 -9.03 9.07
CA VAL A 502 -9.88 -9.98 8.04
C VAL A 502 -9.25 -11.20 8.71
N PHE A 503 -9.28 -12.34 8.04
CA PHE A 503 -8.68 -13.57 8.51
C PHE A 503 -8.44 -14.53 7.36
N SER A 504 -7.57 -15.51 7.56
CA SER A 504 -7.35 -16.61 6.64
C SER A 504 -8.35 -17.74 6.90
N ARG A 505 -8.94 -18.26 5.82
CA ARG A 505 -9.82 -19.43 5.87
C ARG A 505 -9.37 -20.46 4.87
N SER A 506 -9.18 -21.70 5.31
CA SER A 506 -8.89 -22.82 4.45
C SER A 506 -9.90 -23.95 4.59
N VAL A 507 -9.98 -24.79 3.58
CA VAL A 507 -10.78 -26.02 3.59
C VAL A 507 -9.86 -27.19 3.33
N CYS A 508 -9.71 -28.05 4.31
CA CYS A 508 -8.89 -29.23 4.20
C CYS A 508 -9.50 -30.23 3.20
N PRO A 509 -8.79 -30.65 2.14
CA PRO A 509 -9.37 -31.47 1.08
C PRO A 509 -9.81 -32.87 1.55
N ASN A 510 -9.14 -33.44 2.56
CA ASN A 510 -9.43 -34.77 3.10
C ASN A 510 -10.01 -34.72 4.53
N GLY A 511 -10.45 -33.57 5.00
CA GLY A 511 -10.98 -33.37 6.33
C GLY A 511 -10.02 -32.63 7.25
N ASP A 512 -9.65 -33.23 8.35
CA ASP A 512 -8.77 -32.67 9.37
C ASP A 512 -7.45 -33.45 9.51
N ASP A 513 -7.05 -34.11 8.45
CA ASP A 513 -5.80 -34.88 8.43
C ASP A 513 -4.59 -33.96 8.53
N GLU A 514 -3.67 -34.28 9.42
CA GLU A 514 -2.39 -33.59 9.63
C GLU A 514 -1.54 -33.47 8.36
N ASN A 515 -1.81 -34.29 7.35
CA ASN A 515 -1.10 -34.30 6.08
C ASN A 515 -1.77 -33.43 5.01
N ASP A 516 -2.86 -32.76 5.31
CA ASP A 516 -3.64 -32.04 4.31
C ASP A 516 -3.09 -30.66 3.96
N GLU A 517 -2.02 -30.22 4.57
CA GLU A 517 -1.41 -28.90 4.33
C GLU A 517 -2.43 -27.76 4.47
N CYS A 518 -3.39 -27.92 5.37
CA CYS A 518 -4.39 -26.89 5.70
C CYS A 518 -4.22 -26.36 7.13
N ASP A 519 -3.01 -26.45 7.63
CA ASP A 519 -2.60 -25.85 8.89
C ASP A 519 -2.45 -24.31 8.78
N GLY A 520 -2.23 -23.65 9.91
CA GLY A 520 -2.23 -22.19 9.97
C GLY A 520 -1.05 -21.53 9.27
N ASP A 521 0.04 -22.24 8.98
CA ASP A 521 1.29 -21.62 8.48
C ASP A 521 1.74 -22.09 7.09
N SER A 522 1.34 -23.27 6.62
CA SER A 522 1.75 -23.78 5.29
C SER A 522 0.57 -24.06 4.35
N ASP A 523 -0.57 -23.52 4.63
CA ASP A 523 -1.81 -23.83 3.96
C ASP A 523 -1.82 -23.45 2.48
N LEU A 524 -1.98 -24.48 1.63
CA LEU A 524 -2.07 -24.32 0.17
C LEU A 524 -3.45 -23.85 -0.31
N TYR A 525 -4.45 -23.82 0.57
CA TYR A 525 -5.85 -23.56 0.22
C TYR A 525 -6.43 -22.36 0.96
N ALA A 526 -5.62 -21.63 1.71
CA ALA A 526 -6.08 -20.48 2.45
C ALA A 526 -6.46 -19.32 1.55
N GLN A 527 -7.54 -18.65 1.90
CA GLN A 527 -8.04 -17.45 1.24
C GLN A 527 -8.40 -16.41 2.28
N THR A 528 -8.31 -15.14 1.91
CA THR A 528 -8.65 -14.04 2.81
C THR A 528 -10.14 -13.73 2.81
N TYR A 529 -10.72 -13.69 3.99
CA TYR A 529 -12.11 -13.34 4.25
C TYR A 529 -12.21 -12.15 5.20
N ALA A 530 -13.35 -11.45 5.15
CA ALA A 530 -13.71 -10.42 6.11
C ALA A 530 -14.93 -10.86 6.93
N VAL A 531 -15.01 -10.45 8.22
CA VAL A 531 -16.15 -10.74 9.10
C VAL A 531 -16.32 -9.62 10.12
N GLN A 532 -17.55 -9.32 10.51
CA GLN A 532 -17.83 -8.46 11.66
C GLN A 532 -17.49 -9.18 12.97
N PRO A 533 -16.91 -8.49 13.99
CA PRO A 533 -16.52 -9.10 15.25
C PRO A 533 -17.72 -9.31 16.20
N GLN A 534 -18.71 -10.08 15.75
CA GLN A 534 -19.94 -10.35 16.51
C GLN A 534 -20.41 -11.79 16.29
N PRO A 535 -21.09 -12.40 17.28
CA PRO A 535 -21.58 -13.76 17.18
C PRO A 535 -22.47 -13.98 15.96
N GLY A 536 -22.20 -15.06 15.22
CA GLY A 536 -23.01 -15.48 14.07
C GLY A 536 -22.88 -14.60 12.83
N ALA A 537 -21.87 -13.74 12.77
CA ALA A 537 -21.59 -12.95 11.57
C ALA A 537 -21.22 -13.84 10.37
N THR A 538 -21.65 -13.46 9.19
CA THR A 538 -21.37 -14.20 7.96
C THR A 538 -20.05 -13.72 7.35
N PRO A 539 -19.05 -14.61 7.14
CA PRO A 539 -17.82 -14.27 6.46
C PRO A 539 -18.03 -13.92 4.99
N VAL A 540 -17.30 -12.93 4.49
CA VAL A 540 -17.31 -12.48 3.10
C VAL A 540 -15.94 -12.71 2.48
N PHE A 541 -15.89 -13.45 1.38
CA PHE A 541 -14.66 -13.66 0.62
C PHE A 541 -14.19 -12.39 -0.08
N LEU A 542 -12.90 -12.03 0.07
CA LEU A 542 -12.30 -10.89 -0.59
C LEU A 542 -11.83 -11.28 -2.00
N ALA A 543 -12.78 -11.48 -2.91
CA ALA A 543 -12.56 -12.07 -4.23
C ALA A 543 -11.53 -11.31 -5.09
N ARG A 544 -11.43 -9.99 -5.00
CA ARG A 544 -10.47 -9.20 -5.79
C ARG A 544 -9.05 -9.29 -5.23
N GLY A 545 -8.89 -9.36 -3.92
CA GLY A 545 -7.60 -9.59 -3.28
C GLY A 545 -7.18 -11.05 -3.34
N GLY A 546 -8.14 -11.97 -3.31
CA GLY A 546 -7.98 -13.42 -3.30
C GLY A 546 -8.29 -14.12 -4.62
N GLY A 547 -8.58 -13.39 -5.72
CA GLY A 547 -8.87 -13.97 -7.03
C GLY A 547 -7.61 -14.34 -7.83
N PRO A 548 -7.66 -15.37 -8.70
CA PRO A 548 -6.52 -15.75 -9.53
C PRO A 548 -6.19 -14.65 -10.54
N GLY A 549 -4.90 -14.36 -10.72
CA GLY A 549 -4.39 -13.59 -11.85
C GLY A 549 -4.44 -14.39 -13.16
N VAL A 550 -4.01 -13.78 -14.26
CA VAL A 550 -4.00 -14.44 -15.58
C VAL A 550 -3.15 -15.71 -15.56
N GLU A 551 -2.00 -15.68 -14.90
CA GLU A 551 -1.07 -16.82 -14.82
C GLU A 551 -1.47 -17.88 -13.78
N ASP A 552 -2.44 -17.56 -12.92
CA ASP A 552 -2.93 -18.51 -11.90
C ASP A 552 -4.10 -19.36 -12.39
N GLN A 553 -4.60 -19.12 -13.59
CA GLN A 553 -5.73 -19.87 -14.14
C GLN A 553 -5.38 -21.36 -14.24
N GLY A 554 -6.18 -22.17 -13.55
CA GLY A 554 -5.96 -23.62 -13.46
C GLY A 554 -4.97 -24.05 -12.37
N ASN A 555 -4.32 -23.14 -11.66
CA ASN A 555 -3.54 -23.46 -10.48
C ASN A 555 -4.49 -23.67 -9.28
N LYS A 556 -4.28 -24.77 -8.56
CA LYS A 556 -5.09 -25.12 -7.38
C LYS A 556 -4.46 -24.67 -6.05
N ASN A 557 -3.20 -24.27 -6.08
CA ASN A 557 -2.42 -23.94 -4.89
C ASN A 557 -2.31 -22.40 -4.72
N LEU A 558 -3.45 -21.72 -4.70
CA LEU A 558 -3.53 -20.28 -4.53
C LEU A 558 -3.83 -19.97 -3.06
N SER A 559 -2.81 -19.90 -2.24
CA SER A 559 -2.98 -19.52 -0.85
C SER A 559 -2.67 -18.05 -0.62
N ASP A 560 -3.51 -17.42 0.20
CA ASP A 560 -3.30 -16.10 0.78
C ASP A 560 -3.47 -16.21 2.29
N THR A 561 -2.39 -16.01 3.02
CA THR A 561 -2.34 -16.14 4.48
C THR A 561 -1.85 -14.85 5.13
N PHE A 562 -1.93 -14.78 6.45
CA PHE A 562 -1.42 -13.66 7.26
C PHE A 562 -1.92 -12.28 6.79
N PRO A 563 -3.24 -12.06 6.64
CA PRO A 563 -3.73 -10.74 6.29
C PRO A 563 -3.44 -9.74 7.41
N ARG A 564 -2.85 -8.59 7.06
CA ARG A 564 -2.54 -7.51 8.00
C ARG A 564 -2.97 -6.17 7.44
N PHE A 565 -3.75 -5.43 8.22
CA PHE A 565 -4.11 -4.06 7.87
C PHE A 565 -2.96 -3.09 8.11
N SER A 566 -2.81 -2.14 7.19
CA SER A 566 -2.19 -0.87 7.54
C SER A 566 -2.95 -0.24 8.70
N PRO A 567 -2.28 0.32 9.71
CA PRO A 567 -2.96 0.98 10.83
C PRO A 567 -3.72 2.25 10.43
N PHE A 568 -3.61 2.68 9.17
CA PHE A 568 -4.19 3.94 8.67
C PHE A 568 -5.33 3.68 7.71
N ALA A 569 -6.42 4.44 7.88
CA ALA A 569 -7.45 4.59 6.87
C ALA A 569 -7.17 5.87 6.08
N LYS A 570 -7.16 5.76 4.76
CA LYS A 570 -6.93 6.85 3.81
C LYS A 570 -8.24 7.27 3.17
N ARG A 571 -8.27 8.47 2.59
CA ARG A 571 -9.40 8.94 1.80
C ARG A 571 -9.28 8.41 0.37
N GLN A 572 -10.41 8.01 -0.23
CA GLN A 572 -10.52 7.69 -1.66
C GLN A 572 -11.89 8.16 -2.15
N GLY A 573 -11.91 9.24 -2.91
CA GLY A 573 -13.15 9.91 -3.30
C GLY A 573 -14.00 10.31 -2.08
N ALA A 574 -15.25 9.89 -2.05
CA ALA A 574 -16.15 10.05 -0.91
C ALA A 574 -16.03 8.93 0.14
N GLY A 575 -15.20 7.93 -0.11
CA GLY A 575 -15.04 6.74 0.72
C GLY A 575 -13.75 6.72 1.53
N ARG A 576 -13.48 5.54 2.12
CA ARG A 576 -12.22 5.24 2.81
C ARG A 576 -11.53 4.06 2.16
N LEU A 577 -10.23 4.15 2.05
CA LEU A 577 -9.33 3.08 1.61
C LEU A 577 -8.55 2.59 2.82
N VAL A 578 -8.47 1.27 2.97
CA VAL A 578 -7.59 0.62 3.93
C VAL A 578 -6.74 -0.41 3.19
N TRP A 579 -5.44 -0.38 3.41
CA TRP A 579 -4.51 -1.32 2.80
C TRP A 579 -4.40 -2.58 3.64
N VAL A 580 -4.35 -3.72 2.96
CA VAL A 580 -4.13 -5.04 3.57
C VAL A 580 -2.96 -5.70 2.86
N THR A 581 -2.01 -6.21 3.62
CA THR A 581 -0.98 -7.12 3.11
C THR A 581 -1.38 -8.56 3.35
N VAL A 582 -0.96 -9.45 2.47
CA VAL A 582 -1.12 -10.90 2.60
C VAL A 582 0.16 -11.60 2.16
N SER A 583 0.48 -12.74 2.78
CA SER A 583 1.45 -13.68 2.24
C SER A 583 0.77 -14.53 1.19
N SER A 584 1.33 -14.63 -0.02
CA SER A 584 0.67 -15.33 -1.13
C SER A 584 1.64 -16.23 -1.89
N ARG A 585 1.13 -17.37 -2.33
CA ARG A 585 1.83 -18.30 -3.26
C ARG A 585 1.47 -18.08 -4.72
N ARG A 586 0.76 -17.02 -5.03
CA ARG A 586 0.40 -16.69 -6.41
C ARG A 586 1.61 -16.23 -7.19
N ARG A 587 1.54 -16.47 -8.50
CA ARG A 587 2.54 -15.91 -9.40
C ARG A 587 2.30 -14.43 -9.61
N PHE A 588 3.39 -13.68 -9.60
CA PHE A 588 3.41 -12.29 -10.05
C PHE A 588 3.59 -12.27 -11.57
N GLY A 589 2.50 -12.30 -12.29
CA GLY A 589 2.54 -12.31 -13.73
C GLY A 589 3.45 -13.42 -14.26
N LEU A 590 4.50 -13.05 -15.01
CA LEU A 590 5.47 -13.99 -15.60
C LEU A 590 6.63 -14.34 -14.68
N ARG A 591 6.81 -13.68 -13.55
CA ARG A 591 7.83 -14.06 -12.59
C ARG A 591 7.37 -15.32 -11.85
N GLY A 592 8.20 -16.34 -11.86
CA GLY A 592 7.95 -17.56 -11.08
C GLY A 592 7.92 -17.24 -9.58
N ASN A 593 7.37 -18.19 -8.80
CA ASN A 593 7.46 -18.13 -7.35
C ASN A 593 8.93 -17.94 -6.95
N GLY A 594 9.25 -16.84 -6.25
CA GLY A 594 10.58 -16.57 -5.74
C GLY A 594 10.99 -17.55 -4.66
#